data_b360f6cb17f1f684426ade03dfd5cf2a
#
_entry.id   b360f6cb17f1f684426ade03dfd5cf2a
#
_cell.length_a   1.000
_cell.length_b   1.000
_cell.length_c   1.000
_cell.angle_alpha   90.00
_cell.angle_beta   90.00
_cell.angle_gamma   90.00
#
_symmetry.space_group_name_H-M   'P 1'
#
loop_
_entity.id
_entity.type
_entity.pdbx_description
1 polymer ?
#
loop_
_entity_poly.entity_id
_entity_poly.type
_entity_poly.pdbx_seq_one_letter_code
_entity_poly.pdbx_strand_id
1 'polypeptide(L)'
;MIESDPNDDWNWEVELARDPDWREQLIAEVDDVPVGFIQIIDPAREDSRYWGDCPDDLRAIDIWIGEETNLGRGYGTQMMTLAIERCFSEPSVRAILIDPLESNDRARRFYERLGFRFVENRSFGDDDCAVYRLERGDWQA
;
A
#
# COMPACT_ATOMS: atom_id res chain seq x y z
N MET A 1 -4.32 -11.33 -2.53
CA MET A 1 -4.26 -10.11 -2.54
C MET A 1 -3.69 -9.56 -3.72
N ILE A 2 -2.82 -9.71 -4.33
CA ILE A 2 -2.49 -9.20 -5.33
C ILE A 2 -2.48 -9.70 -6.39
N GLU A 3 -2.56 -9.45 -7.19
CA GLU A 3 -2.50 -9.64 -8.09
C GLU A 3 -2.15 -9.32 -9.01
N SER A 4 -2.28 -9.65 -9.87
CA SER A 4 -2.31 -9.53 -10.82
C SER A 4 -1.31 -9.23 -11.49
N ASP A 5 -1.23 -9.13 -12.43
CA ASP A 5 -0.21 -8.55 -13.04
C ASP A 5 -0.54 -7.20 -13.41
N PRO A 6 -0.58 -6.39 -12.46
CA PRO A 6 -0.90 -5.03 -12.72
C PRO A 6 0.19 -4.37 -13.51
N ASN A 7 1.17 -5.14 -13.91
CA ASN A 7 2.36 -4.55 -14.45
C ASN A 7 2.59 -4.80 -15.90
N ASP A 8 1.56 -5.10 -16.63
CA ASP A 8 1.73 -5.33 -18.05
C ASP A 8 2.44 -4.17 -18.75
N ASP A 9 2.14 -2.94 -18.33
CA ASP A 9 2.77 -1.76 -18.90
C ASP A 9 3.79 -1.12 -17.96
N TRP A 10 4.10 -1.79 -16.88
CA TRP A 10 4.97 -1.24 -15.85
C TRP A 10 6.41 -1.68 -16.10
N ASN A 11 7.32 -0.74 -16.13
CA ASN A 11 8.72 -1.06 -16.32
C ASN A 11 9.45 -0.96 -14.99
N TRP A 12 9.64 -2.09 -14.34
CA TRP A 12 10.25 -2.14 -13.02
C TRP A 12 11.65 -1.57 -12.98
N GLU A 13 12.44 -1.79 -14.02
CA GLU A 13 13.80 -1.27 -14.05
C GLU A 13 13.81 0.25 -14.04
N VAL A 14 12.93 0.85 -14.83
CA VAL A 14 12.82 2.31 -14.90
C VAL A 14 12.31 2.86 -13.57
N GLU A 15 11.25 2.27 -13.03
CA GLU A 15 10.65 2.77 -11.80
C GLU A 15 11.57 2.64 -10.60
N LEU A 16 12.27 1.53 -10.48
CA LEU A 16 13.22 1.38 -9.38
C LEU A 16 14.38 2.35 -9.48
N ALA A 17 14.77 2.72 -10.69
CA ALA A 17 15.86 3.66 -10.90
C ALA A 17 15.46 5.11 -10.62
N ARG A 18 14.17 5.45 -10.67
CA ARG A 18 13.72 6.82 -10.45
C ARG A 18 13.99 7.30 -9.03
N ASP A 19 13.66 6.47 -8.07
CA ASP A 19 13.90 6.71 -6.63
C ASP A 19 13.59 8.17 -6.18
N PRO A 20 12.37 8.68 -6.43
CA PRO A 20 12.02 10.01 -5.97
C PRO A 20 11.89 10.04 -4.44
N ASP A 21 12.08 11.22 -3.86
CA ASP A 21 12.08 11.34 -2.40
C ASP A 21 10.69 11.25 -1.76
N TRP A 22 9.61 11.24 -2.56
CA TRP A 22 8.25 11.08 -2.04
C TRP A 22 7.83 9.60 -2.03
N ARG A 23 8.71 8.69 -2.38
CA ARG A 23 8.40 7.27 -2.48
C ARG A 23 9.50 6.42 -1.87
N GLU A 24 9.10 5.41 -1.12
CA GLU A 24 10.02 4.42 -0.60
C GLU A 24 9.58 3.06 -1.11
N GLN A 25 10.52 2.28 -1.62
CA GLN A 25 10.26 0.97 -2.18
C GLN A 25 11.04 -0.07 -1.39
N LEU A 26 10.34 -1.11 -0.95
CA LEU A 26 10.89 -2.15 -0.10
C LEU A 26 10.56 -3.51 -0.68
N ILE A 27 11.53 -4.42 -0.59
CA ILE A 27 11.33 -5.80 -1.01
C ILE A 27 11.28 -6.66 0.24
N ALA A 28 10.22 -7.46 0.36
CA ALA A 28 10.09 -8.40 1.46
C ALA A 28 10.73 -9.72 1.05
N GLU A 29 11.54 -10.28 1.94
CA GLU A 29 12.21 -11.54 1.70
C GLU A 29 11.97 -12.50 2.85
N VAL A 30 11.88 -13.79 2.50
CA VAL A 30 11.82 -14.88 3.48
C VAL A 30 12.94 -15.84 3.09
N ASP A 31 13.89 -16.07 4.01
CA ASP A 31 15.04 -16.94 3.77
C ASP A 31 15.79 -16.53 2.50
N ASP A 32 15.97 -15.23 2.33
CA ASP A 32 16.67 -14.62 1.18
C ASP A 32 15.94 -14.77 -0.15
N VAL A 33 14.68 -15.18 -0.12
CA VAL A 33 13.87 -15.29 -1.33
C VAL A 33 12.84 -14.16 -1.32
N PRO A 34 12.80 -13.34 -2.37
CA PRO A 34 11.78 -12.27 -2.45
C PRO A 34 10.38 -12.86 -2.50
N VAL A 35 9.50 -12.38 -1.63
CA VAL A 35 8.11 -12.83 -1.58
C VAL A 35 7.13 -11.69 -1.83
N GLY A 36 7.58 -10.45 -1.83
CA GLY A 36 6.68 -9.34 -2.05
C GLY A 36 7.39 -8.02 -2.17
N PHE A 37 6.60 -6.99 -2.48
CA PHE A 37 7.07 -5.65 -2.71
C PHE A 37 6.12 -4.67 -2.04
N ILE A 38 6.66 -3.66 -1.40
CA ILE A 38 5.86 -2.62 -0.73
C ILE A 38 6.33 -1.27 -1.25
N GLN A 39 5.37 -0.40 -1.51
CA GLN A 39 5.66 0.97 -1.88
C GLN A 39 4.94 1.89 -0.89
N ILE A 40 5.68 2.80 -0.27
CA ILE A 40 5.14 3.81 0.63
C ILE A 40 5.28 5.15 -0.06
N ILE A 41 4.18 5.87 -0.17
CA ILE A 41 4.11 7.09 -0.96
C ILE A 41 3.63 8.23 -0.07
N ASP A 42 4.23 9.41 -0.26
CA ASP A 42 3.69 10.65 0.28
C ASP A 42 2.69 11.17 -0.76
N PRO A 43 1.38 11.03 -0.54
CA PRO A 43 0.41 11.31 -1.59
C PRO A 43 0.31 12.79 -1.93
N ALA A 44 0.69 13.68 -1.03
CA ALA A 44 0.67 15.11 -1.31
C ALA A 44 1.79 15.52 -2.27
N ARG A 45 2.90 14.76 -2.28
CA ARG A 45 4.07 15.09 -3.09
C ARG A 45 4.20 14.24 -4.35
N GLU A 46 3.39 13.20 -4.45
CA GLU A 46 3.45 12.27 -5.57
C GLU A 46 3.13 13.03 -6.87
N ASP A 47 3.99 12.89 -7.88
CA ASP A 47 3.98 13.80 -9.04
C ASP A 47 2.82 13.57 -10.03
N SER A 48 2.19 12.41 -10.02
CA SER A 48 1.02 12.17 -10.87
C SER A 48 -0.28 12.68 -10.26
N ARG A 49 -0.22 13.08 -8.99
CA ARG A 49 -1.38 13.55 -8.24
C ARG A 49 -2.51 12.52 -8.21
N TYR A 50 -2.13 11.27 -8.11
CA TYR A 50 -3.06 10.16 -8.08
C TYR A 50 -4.16 10.36 -7.03
N TRP A 51 -3.78 10.84 -5.84
CA TRP A 51 -4.72 11.07 -4.74
C TRP A 51 -5.36 12.45 -4.77
N GLY A 52 -5.01 13.29 -5.76
CA GLY A 52 -5.50 14.65 -5.85
C GLY A 52 -4.88 15.54 -4.77
N ASP A 53 -5.60 16.56 -4.38
CA ASP A 53 -5.15 17.45 -3.31
C ASP A 53 -5.37 16.76 -1.97
N CYS A 54 -4.31 16.63 -1.18
CA CYS A 54 -4.42 16.04 0.15
C CYS A 54 -3.39 16.66 1.08
N PRO A 55 -3.63 16.57 2.41
CA PRO A 55 -2.67 17.08 3.37
C PRO A 55 -1.33 16.36 3.28
N ASP A 56 -0.27 16.99 3.78
CA ASP A 56 1.07 16.42 3.73
C ASP A 56 1.39 15.49 4.90
N ASP A 57 0.42 15.23 5.78
CA ASP A 57 0.60 14.35 6.93
C ASP A 57 0.06 12.95 6.71
N LEU A 58 -0.11 12.55 5.46
CA LEU A 58 -0.62 11.22 5.09
C LEU A 58 0.47 10.40 4.40
N ARG A 59 0.25 9.09 4.40
CA ARG A 59 1.02 8.17 3.57
C ARG A 59 0.05 7.22 2.88
N ALA A 60 0.43 6.70 1.74
CA ALA A 60 -0.33 5.67 1.03
C ALA A 60 0.58 4.46 0.84
N ILE A 61 0.01 3.27 0.93
CA ILE A 61 0.77 2.02 0.79
C ILE A 61 0.21 1.21 -0.35
N ASP A 62 1.10 0.71 -1.20
CA ASP A 62 0.79 -0.32 -2.18
C ASP A 62 1.59 -1.56 -1.82
N ILE A 63 0.99 -2.73 -1.97
CA ILE A 63 1.63 -3.98 -1.60
C ILE A 63 1.33 -5.05 -2.65
N TRP A 64 2.36 -5.80 -3.02
CA TRP A 64 2.24 -6.94 -3.93
C TRP A 64 2.91 -8.15 -3.30
N ILE A 65 2.26 -9.30 -3.38
CA ILE A 65 2.84 -10.57 -2.96
C ILE A 65 3.14 -11.35 -4.22
N GLY A 66 4.42 -11.71 -4.41
CA GLY A 66 4.90 -12.21 -5.68
C GLY A 66 4.48 -13.62 -6.04
N GLU A 67 4.22 -14.47 -5.04
CA GLU A 67 3.90 -15.86 -5.29
C GLU A 67 2.56 -16.20 -4.66
N GLU A 68 1.68 -16.80 -5.46
CA GLU A 68 0.38 -17.19 -4.95
C GLU A 68 0.50 -18.17 -3.79
N THR A 69 1.51 -19.03 -3.82
CA THR A 69 1.73 -19.99 -2.74
C THR A 69 2.06 -19.33 -1.41
N ASN A 70 2.45 -18.06 -1.42
CA ASN A 70 2.73 -17.31 -0.20
C ASN A 70 1.49 -16.69 0.40
N LEU A 71 0.37 -16.69 -0.34
CA LEU A 71 -0.88 -16.18 0.19
C LEU A 71 -1.36 -17.11 1.29
N GLY A 72 -1.85 -16.58 2.36
CA GLY A 72 -2.34 -17.39 3.47
C GLY A 72 -1.27 -17.85 4.44
N ARG A 73 -0.01 -17.50 4.21
CA ARG A 73 1.06 -17.83 5.15
C ARG A 73 1.34 -16.71 6.14
N GLY A 74 0.52 -15.68 6.14
CA GLY A 74 0.71 -14.55 7.04
C GLY A 74 1.73 -13.54 6.58
N TYR A 75 2.34 -13.72 5.42
CA TYR A 75 3.35 -12.78 4.92
C TYR A 75 2.74 -11.42 4.66
N GLY A 76 1.52 -11.38 4.12
CA GLY A 76 0.84 -10.12 3.88
C GLY A 76 0.63 -9.33 5.15
N THR A 77 0.21 -10.00 6.21
CA THR A 77 0.02 -9.35 7.51
C THR A 77 1.34 -8.83 8.05
N GLN A 78 2.41 -9.63 7.97
CA GLN A 78 3.73 -9.20 8.42
C GLN A 78 4.23 -8.01 7.62
N MET A 79 4.09 -8.07 6.30
CA MET A 79 4.52 -6.99 5.42
C MET A 79 3.80 -5.69 5.73
N MET A 80 2.47 -5.77 5.85
CA MET A 80 1.67 -4.57 6.13
C MET A 80 1.96 -4.03 7.53
N THR A 81 2.15 -4.89 8.52
CA THR A 81 2.47 -4.46 9.87
C THR A 81 3.78 -3.66 9.86
N LEU A 82 4.81 -4.18 9.19
CA LEU A 82 6.08 -3.49 9.10
C LEU A 82 5.96 -2.16 8.35
N ALA A 83 5.17 -2.14 7.27
CA ALA A 83 4.97 -0.92 6.50
C ALA A 83 4.23 0.14 7.32
N ILE A 84 3.21 -0.27 8.06
CA ILE A 84 2.45 0.64 8.92
C ILE A 84 3.36 1.22 10.00
N GLU A 85 4.14 0.37 10.66
CA GLU A 85 5.08 0.82 11.68
C GLU A 85 6.09 1.81 11.11
N ARG A 86 6.57 1.52 9.90
CA ARG A 86 7.52 2.40 9.26
C ARG A 86 6.91 3.76 8.94
N CYS A 87 5.68 3.79 8.48
CA CYS A 87 4.98 5.06 8.23
C CYS A 87 4.82 5.87 9.51
N PHE A 88 4.38 5.22 10.57
CA PHE A 88 4.13 5.91 11.84
C PHE A 88 5.41 6.18 12.65
N SER A 89 6.55 5.65 12.20
CA SER A 89 7.82 6.04 12.81
C SER A 89 8.15 7.49 12.52
N GLU A 90 7.57 8.06 11.47
CA GLU A 90 7.67 9.50 11.21
C GLU A 90 6.57 10.19 12.01
N PRO A 91 6.93 11.00 13.02
CA PRO A 91 5.92 11.58 13.93
C PRO A 91 4.88 12.45 13.26
N SER A 92 5.19 13.02 12.10
CA SER A 92 4.26 13.90 11.41
C SER A 92 3.16 13.14 10.66
N VAL A 93 3.31 11.83 10.47
CA VAL A 93 2.32 11.04 9.72
C VAL A 93 1.14 10.75 10.62
N ARG A 94 -0.04 11.20 10.22
CA ARG A 94 -1.24 11.08 11.00
C ARG A 94 -2.11 9.89 10.58
N ALA A 95 -2.12 9.55 9.32
CA ALA A 95 -2.95 8.47 8.80
C ALA A 95 -2.35 7.86 7.55
N ILE A 96 -2.80 6.64 7.25
CA ILE A 96 -2.37 5.87 6.09
C ILE A 96 -3.58 5.56 5.23
N LEU A 97 -3.42 5.71 3.92
CA LEU A 97 -4.46 5.42 2.93
C LEU A 97 -4.11 4.18 2.12
N ILE A 98 -5.13 3.41 1.78
CA ILE A 98 -5.02 2.30 0.83
C ILE A 98 -6.25 2.31 -0.06
N ASP A 99 -6.13 1.73 -1.26
CA ASP A 99 -7.21 1.78 -2.24
C ASP A 99 -7.37 0.47 -3.02
N PRO A 100 -7.72 -0.64 -2.35
CA PRO A 100 -7.99 -1.87 -3.07
C PRO A 100 -9.14 -1.68 -4.04
N LEU A 101 -9.17 -2.50 -5.10
CA LEU A 101 -10.32 -2.50 -5.99
C LEU A 101 -11.59 -2.79 -5.18
N GLU A 102 -12.66 -2.09 -5.52
CA GLU A 102 -13.94 -2.27 -4.83
C GLU A 102 -14.39 -3.72 -4.86
N SER A 103 -14.13 -4.40 -5.97
CA SER A 103 -14.54 -5.79 -6.16
C SER A 103 -13.65 -6.81 -5.44
N ASN A 104 -12.53 -6.38 -4.89
CA ASN A 104 -11.58 -7.29 -4.25
C ASN A 104 -11.95 -7.49 -2.79
N ASP A 105 -12.95 -8.33 -2.54
CA ASP A 105 -13.46 -8.56 -1.18
C ASP A 105 -12.40 -9.11 -0.25
N ARG A 106 -11.50 -9.95 -0.77
CA ARG A 106 -10.45 -10.55 0.03
C ARG A 106 -9.49 -9.51 0.57
N ALA A 107 -9.06 -8.59 -0.30
CA ALA A 107 -8.17 -7.51 0.11
C ALA A 107 -8.89 -6.58 1.09
N ARG A 108 -10.14 -6.26 0.81
CA ARG A 108 -10.90 -5.37 1.68
C ARG A 108 -11.01 -5.94 3.09
N ARG A 109 -11.34 -7.22 3.22
CA ARG A 109 -11.42 -7.85 4.53
C ARG A 109 -10.06 -7.92 5.23
N PHE A 110 -9.00 -8.13 4.45
CA PHE A 110 -7.64 -8.14 4.98
C PHE A 110 -7.30 -6.80 5.64
N TYR A 111 -7.58 -5.70 4.95
CA TYR A 111 -7.27 -4.37 5.49
C TYR A 111 -8.18 -4.03 6.67
N GLU A 112 -9.43 -4.45 6.62
CA GLU A 112 -10.34 -4.23 7.75
C GLU A 112 -9.85 -4.94 9.00
N ARG A 113 -9.32 -6.15 8.86
CA ARG A 113 -8.76 -6.87 10.01
C ARG A 113 -7.55 -6.16 10.62
N LEU A 114 -6.83 -5.40 9.82
CA LEU A 114 -5.68 -4.63 10.31
C LEU A 114 -6.09 -3.32 11.00
N GLY A 115 -7.36 -2.96 10.91
CA GLY A 115 -7.84 -1.75 11.54
C GLY A 115 -8.16 -0.61 10.61
N PHE A 116 -7.95 -0.78 9.32
CA PHE A 116 -8.31 0.24 8.34
C PHE A 116 -9.83 0.35 8.26
N ARG A 117 -10.32 1.57 8.09
CA ARG A 117 -11.75 1.84 7.99
C ARG A 117 -12.10 2.36 6.61
N PHE A 118 -13.21 1.89 6.07
CA PHE A 118 -13.70 2.33 4.77
C PHE A 118 -14.10 3.81 4.82
N VAL A 119 -13.68 4.56 3.81
CA VAL A 119 -13.97 5.98 3.70
C VAL A 119 -14.97 6.23 2.57
N GLU A 120 -14.66 5.77 1.36
CA GLU A 120 -15.47 6.05 0.19
C GLU A 120 -15.08 5.16 -0.97
N ASN A 121 -15.99 5.03 -1.94
CA ASN A 121 -15.65 4.47 -3.24
C ASN A 121 -15.17 5.62 -4.12
N ARG A 122 -14.13 5.37 -4.90
CA ARG A 122 -13.55 6.41 -5.72
C ARG A 122 -12.98 5.79 -6.99
N SER A 123 -13.17 6.47 -8.12
CA SER A 123 -12.62 6.01 -9.38
C SER A 123 -11.25 6.62 -9.60
N PHE A 124 -10.28 5.77 -9.93
CA PHE A 124 -8.94 6.17 -10.32
C PHE A 124 -8.75 5.69 -11.75
N GLY A 125 -8.88 6.60 -12.73
CA GLY A 125 -8.88 6.19 -14.11
C GLY A 125 -10.05 5.27 -14.40
N ASP A 126 -9.78 4.06 -14.87
CA ASP A 126 -10.82 3.08 -15.20
C ASP A 126 -11.12 2.13 -14.02
N ASP A 127 -10.46 2.31 -12.89
CA ASP A 127 -10.61 1.41 -11.76
C ASP A 127 -11.52 2.02 -10.71
N ASP A 128 -12.48 1.22 -10.23
CA ASP A 128 -13.30 1.59 -9.09
C ASP A 128 -12.67 1.00 -7.83
N CYS A 129 -12.27 1.85 -6.92
CA CYS A 129 -11.55 1.46 -5.72
C CYS A 129 -12.33 1.81 -4.47
N ALA A 130 -12.07 1.04 -3.42
CA ALA A 130 -12.56 1.34 -2.08
C ALA A 130 -11.41 1.99 -1.31
N VAL A 131 -11.60 3.23 -0.89
CA VAL A 131 -10.58 3.95 -0.15
C VAL A 131 -10.74 3.65 1.33
N TYR A 132 -9.64 3.24 1.96
CA TYR A 132 -9.59 2.95 3.38
C TYR A 132 -8.55 3.84 4.05
N ARG A 133 -8.73 4.07 5.33
CA ARG A 133 -7.85 4.94 6.10
C ARG A 133 -7.58 4.34 7.47
N LEU A 134 -6.32 4.42 7.92
CA LEU A 134 -5.93 4.01 9.27
C LEU A 134 -5.37 5.23 9.99
N GLU A 135 -6.04 5.67 11.05
CA GLU A 135 -5.58 6.78 11.84
C GLU A 135 -4.47 6.30 12.80
N ARG A 136 -3.51 7.18 13.07
CA ARG A 136 -2.45 6.85 14.02
C ARG A 136 -3.01 6.40 15.36
N GLY A 137 -4.04 7.08 15.84
CA GLY A 137 -4.63 6.75 17.15
C GLY A 137 -5.32 5.40 17.20
N ASP A 138 -5.63 4.82 16.04
CA ASP A 138 -6.29 3.51 15.98
C ASP A 138 -5.30 2.36 15.77
N TRP A 139 -4.04 2.67 15.54
CA TRP A 139 -3.03 1.63 15.33
C TRP A 139 -2.49 1.13 16.66
N GLN A 140 -2.54 -0.17 16.84
CA GLN A 140 -2.05 -0.80 18.04
C GLN A 140 -1.00 -1.83 17.64
N ALA A 141 0.22 -1.45 17.79
CA ALA A 141 1.33 -2.31 17.42
C ALA A 141 1.44 -3.53 18.30
#